data_e188bd52d0d37dbf8f4bd38ad918334d
#
_entry.id   e188bd52d0d37dbf8f4bd38ad918334d
#
_cell.length_a   1.000
_cell.length_b   1.000
_cell.length_c   1.000
_cell.angle_alpha   90.00
_cell.angle_beta   90.00
_cell.angle_gamma   90.00
#
_symmetry.space_group_name_H-M   'P 1'
#
loop_
_entity.id
_entity.type
_entity.pdbx_description
1 polymer ?
#
loop_
_entity_poly.entity_id
_entity_poly.type
_entity_poly.pdbx_seq_one_letter_code
_entity_poly.pdbx_strand_id
1 'polypeptide(L)'
;MRNYLLLTPGPLSTSETVKEAMLQDWCTWDKDYNEGIVTVIRKELLEVAGLDEKEYTTVLLQGSGTYGVEATLGAVVKPTDRLLIIANGAYGKRMAAIADYYKLDYVMVALKETELITPAIVEEALKNHPGISHLSLVHSETTTGLLNPIEEIAEVLRGRGITWIVDAMSSFGGIPIDMKKLGIDFLVSSANKCIQGVPGFTFVLASREKLLKCKGVARSLSLDIYAQWEEMEKGHGKWRFTSPTHVVRAFFQALKELKAEGGIEARYRRYCRNHEVLVAGRR
;
A
#
# COMPACT_ATOMS: atom_id res chain seq x y z
N MET A 1 0.75 -18.67 -28.46
CA MET A 1 0.31 -18.56 -27.04
C MET A 1 -1.02 -17.84 -26.99
N ARG A 2 -1.90 -18.19 -26.04
CA ARG A 2 -3.18 -17.50 -25.88
C ARG A 2 -2.96 -16.20 -25.10
N ASN A 3 -3.18 -15.04 -25.69
CA ASN A 3 -3.12 -13.76 -24.99
C ASN A 3 -4.43 -13.54 -24.21
N TYR A 4 -4.33 -13.49 -22.89
CA TYR A 4 -5.47 -13.15 -22.04
C TYR A 4 -5.57 -11.62 -21.89
N LEU A 5 -6.78 -11.10 -22.08
CA LEU A 5 -7.12 -9.76 -21.60
C LEU A 5 -7.71 -9.91 -20.19
N LEU A 6 -6.94 -9.53 -19.20
CA LEU A 6 -7.35 -9.62 -17.79
C LEU A 6 -8.08 -8.34 -17.39
N LEU A 7 -9.37 -8.47 -17.08
CA LEU A 7 -10.25 -7.39 -16.63
C LEU A 7 -10.47 -7.45 -15.09
N THR A 8 -9.50 -7.99 -14.38
CA THR A 8 -9.52 -8.09 -12.91
C THR A 8 -8.88 -6.84 -12.29
N PRO A 9 -9.17 -6.53 -11.01
CA PRO A 9 -8.52 -5.42 -10.28
C PRO A 9 -7.01 -5.58 -10.17
N GLY A 10 -6.51 -6.81 -10.25
CA GLY A 10 -5.10 -7.19 -10.28
C GLY A 10 -4.90 -8.62 -9.80
N PRO A 11 -4.00 -9.38 -10.44
CA PRO A 11 -3.16 -8.95 -11.57
C PRO A 11 -3.99 -8.63 -12.82
N LEU A 12 -3.55 -7.61 -13.56
CA LEU A 12 -4.16 -7.15 -14.79
C LEU A 12 -3.24 -7.39 -15.99
N SER A 13 -3.75 -7.19 -17.21
CA SER A 13 -2.91 -7.26 -18.43
C SER A 13 -1.91 -6.11 -18.43
N THR A 14 -0.62 -6.44 -18.43
CA THR A 14 0.48 -5.49 -18.53
C THR A 14 0.80 -5.15 -19.99
N SER A 15 1.45 -4.02 -20.22
CA SER A 15 1.96 -3.64 -21.53
C SER A 15 3.07 -4.58 -22.01
N GLU A 16 3.38 -4.57 -23.30
CA GLU A 16 4.50 -5.36 -23.84
C GLU A 16 5.84 -4.86 -23.25
N THR A 17 6.04 -3.57 -23.11
CA THR A 17 7.29 -3.01 -22.56
C THR A 17 7.52 -3.38 -21.10
N VAL A 18 6.46 -3.55 -20.29
CA VAL A 18 6.54 -4.09 -18.92
C VAL A 18 6.96 -5.56 -18.94
N LYS A 19 6.45 -6.37 -19.88
CA LYS A 19 6.84 -7.77 -20.04
C LYS A 19 8.28 -7.90 -20.54
N GLU A 20 8.67 -7.11 -21.54
CA GLU A 20 10.03 -7.07 -22.08
C GLU A 20 11.08 -6.70 -21.03
N ALA A 21 10.72 -5.83 -20.06
CA ALA A 21 11.60 -5.46 -18.96
C ALA A 21 12.01 -6.63 -18.07
N MET A 22 11.33 -7.77 -18.15
CA MET A 22 11.65 -9.00 -17.41
C MET A 22 12.61 -9.95 -18.15
N LEU A 23 12.98 -9.64 -19.39
CA LEU A 23 13.81 -10.55 -20.20
C LEU A 23 15.32 -10.47 -19.87
N GLN A 24 15.71 -9.55 -18.97
CA GLN A 24 17.11 -9.36 -18.60
C GLN A 24 17.34 -9.74 -17.13
N ASP A 25 18.36 -10.51 -16.87
CA ASP A 25 18.86 -10.82 -15.54
C ASP A 25 19.59 -9.61 -14.94
N TRP A 26 19.47 -9.43 -13.63
CA TRP A 26 20.08 -8.34 -12.88
C TRP A 26 20.81 -8.85 -11.65
N CYS A 27 22.02 -8.33 -11.42
CA CYS A 27 22.81 -8.65 -10.25
C CYS A 27 22.42 -7.74 -9.07
N THR A 28 21.98 -8.33 -7.95
CA THR A 28 21.57 -7.58 -6.75
C THR A 28 22.75 -6.99 -5.96
N TRP A 29 23.98 -7.20 -6.41
CA TRP A 29 25.19 -6.63 -5.83
C TRP A 29 25.70 -5.41 -6.62
N ASP A 30 25.18 -5.18 -7.82
CA ASP A 30 25.64 -4.11 -8.69
C ASP A 30 24.91 -2.80 -8.39
N LYS A 31 25.64 -1.70 -8.56
CA LYS A 31 25.10 -0.35 -8.38
C LYS A 31 23.98 -0.04 -9.37
N ASP A 32 24.10 -0.53 -10.60
CA ASP A 32 23.11 -0.32 -11.66
C ASP A 32 21.71 -0.79 -11.22
N TYR A 33 21.63 -1.90 -10.50
CA TYR A 33 20.37 -2.40 -9.97
C TYR A 33 19.95 -1.64 -8.70
N ASN A 34 20.83 -1.54 -7.71
CA ASN A 34 20.47 -0.98 -6.40
C ASN A 34 20.24 0.54 -6.46
N GLU A 35 21.18 1.29 -7.03
CA GLU A 35 21.10 2.74 -7.14
C GLU A 35 20.27 3.18 -8.35
N GLY A 36 20.47 2.53 -9.51
CA GLY A 36 19.81 2.91 -10.76
C GLY A 36 18.37 2.46 -10.91
N ILE A 37 17.92 1.46 -10.16
CA ILE A 37 16.55 0.93 -10.25
C ILE A 37 15.85 1.03 -8.90
N VAL A 38 16.34 0.34 -7.86
CA VAL A 38 15.62 0.23 -6.57
C VAL A 38 15.50 1.59 -5.89
N THR A 39 16.61 2.34 -5.78
CA THR A 39 16.59 3.67 -5.18
C THR A 39 15.70 4.63 -5.98
N VAL A 40 15.74 4.55 -7.31
CA VAL A 40 14.89 5.37 -8.18
C VAL A 40 13.41 5.03 -7.96
N ILE A 41 13.03 3.74 -7.94
CA ILE A 41 11.65 3.33 -7.63
C ILE A 41 11.18 3.91 -6.31
N ARG A 42 12.01 3.84 -5.26
CA ARG A 42 11.66 4.36 -3.93
C ARG A 42 11.37 5.87 -3.96
N LYS A 43 12.16 6.62 -4.70
CA LYS A 43 11.96 8.08 -4.89
C LYS A 43 10.74 8.38 -5.77
N GLU A 44 10.61 7.70 -6.91
CA GLU A 44 9.47 7.91 -7.81
C GLU A 44 8.13 7.58 -7.14
N LEU A 45 8.06 6.58 -6.25
CA LEU A 45 6.86 6.30 -5.45
C LEU A 45 6.50 7.45 -4.51
N LEU A 46 7.48 8.13 -3.91
CA LEU A 46 7.23 9.33 -3.11
C LEU A 46 6.78 10.50 -4.01
N GLU A 47 7.42 10.72 -5.15
CA GLU A 47 7.01 11.73 -6.13
C GLU A 47 5.57 11.51 -6.60
N VAL A 48 5.22 10.27 -6.95
CA VAL A 48 3.87 9.87 -7.35
C VAL A 48 2.84 10.17 -6.25
N ALA A 49 3.23 10.03 -4.99
CA ALA A 49 2.39 10.31 -3.82
C ALA A 49 2.43 11.79 -3.37
N GLY A 50 3.23 12.64 -4.02
CA GLY A 50 3.41 14.04 -3.61
C GLY A 50 4.10 14.21 -2.25
N LEU A 51 4.98 13.28 -1.87
CA LEU A 51 5.60 13.23 -0.55
C LEU A 51 7.07 13.68 -0.59
N ASP A 52 7.47 14.44 0.45
CA ASP A 52 8.87 14.85 0.65
C ASP A 52 9.67 13.68 1.28
N GLU A 53 10.81 13.35 0.68
CA GLU A 53 11.71 12.31 1.17
C GLU A 53 12.33 12.59 2.56
N LYS A 54 12.28 13.83 3.04
CA LYS A 54 12.70 14.17 4.41
C LYS A 54 11.72 13.69 5.47
N GLU A 55 10.44 13.70 5.15
CA GLU A 55 9.35 13.33 6.06
C GLU A 55 8.88 11.88 5.86
N TYR A 56 8.96 11.38 4.63
CA TYR A 56 8.46 10.06 4.25
C TYR A 56 9.54 9.20 3.59
N THR A 57 9.29 7.92 3.55
CA THR A 57 10.14 6.95 2.86
C THR A 57 9.32 5.82 2.26
N THR A 58 9.93 5.08 1.34
CA THR A 58 9.34 3.89 0.73
C THR A 58 10.11 2.65 1.15
N VAL A 59 9.40 1.63 1.62
CA VAL A 59 9.95 0.31 1.94
C VAL A 59 9.40 -0.70 0.94
N LEU A 60 10.28 -1.40 0.21
CA LEU A 60 9.89 -2.45 -0.70
C LEU A 60 10.05 -3.80 -0.02
N LEU A 61 9.06 -4.69 -0.15
CA LEU A 61 9.04 -6.03 0.45
C LEU A 61 8.66 -7.06 -0.60
N GLN A 62 9.36 -8.18 -0.63
CA GLN A 62 9.00 -9.30 -1.48
C GLN A 62 7.67 -9.92 -1.02
N GLY A 63 6.84 -10.32 -1.99
CA GLY A 63 5.57 -10.98 -1.75
C GLY A 63 4.37 -10.21 -2.30
N SER A 64 3.17 -10.71 -2.05
CA SER A 64 1.93 -10.07 -2.44
C SER A 64 1.58 -8.89 -1.54
N GLY A 65 0.54 -8.11 -1.90
CA GLY A 65 0.03 -7.05 -1.05
C GLY A 65 -0.32 -7.50 0.38
N THR A 66 -0.80 -8.74 0.56
CA THR A 66 -1.06 -9.32 1.90
C THR A 66 0.20 -9.34 2.77
N TYR A 67 1.37 -9.67 2.18
CA TYR A 67 2.65 -9.63 2.90
C TYR A 67 3.00 -8.20 3.38
N GLY A 68 2.68 -7.19 2.59
CA GLY A 68 2.88 -5.79 2.98
C GLY A 68 1.99 -5.36 4.14
N VAL A 69 0.70 -5.75 4.11
CA VAL A 69 -0.23 -5.48 5.22
C VAL A 69 0.22 -6.23 6.48
N GLU A 70 0.59 -7.50 6.36
CA GLU A 70 1.08 -8.32 7.47
C GLU A 70 2.38 -7.75 8.05
N ALA A 71 3.35 -7.39 7.21
CA ALA A 71 4.59 -6.74 7.62
C ALA A 71 4.33 -5.43 8.37
N THR A 72 3.40 -4.61 7.88
CA THR A 72 3.07 -3.32 8.48
C THR A 72 2.41 -3.53 9.85
N LEU A 73 1.35 -4.32 9.95
CA LEU A 73 0.67 -4.58 11.21
C LEU A 73 1.61 -5.22 12.24
N GLY A 74 2.41 -6.22 11.81
CA GLY A 74 3.34 -6.95 12.67
C GLY A 74 4.54 -6.14 13.17
N ALA A 75 4.92 -5.07 12.45
CA ALA A 75 6.08 -4.24 12.81
C ALA A 75 5.70 -2.87 13.40
N VAL A 76 4.44 -2.41 13.21
CA VAL A 76 4.01 -1.09 13.68
C VAL A 76 3.31 -1.18 15.04
N VAL A 77 2.45 -2.19 15.24
CA VAL A 77 1.64 -2.34 16.45
C VAL A 77 2.45 -3.05 17.54
N LYS A 78 2.85 -2.31 18.56
CA LYS A 78 3.62 -2.84 19.71
C LYS A 78 2.73 -3.69 20.63
N PRO A 79 3.32 -4.49 21.55
CA PRO A 79 2.54 -5.23 22.55
C PRO A 79 1.71 -4.36 23.50
N THR A 80 2.06 -3.10 23.66
CA THR A 80 1.37 -2.12 24.50
C THR A 80 0.34 -1.29 23.76
N ASP A 81 0.26 -1.43 22.44
CA ASP A 81 -0.62 -0.68 21.58
C ASP A 81 -1.94 -1.42 21.37
N ARG A 82 -2.99 -0.68 21.09
CA ARG A 82 -4.31 -1.22 20.76
C ARG A 82 -4.76 -0.76 19.39
N LEU A 83 -5.07 -1.73 18.53
CA LEU A 83 -5.44 -1.50 17.13
C LEU A 83 -6.97 -1.52 16.96
N LEU A 84 -7.51 -0.52 16.29
CA LEU A 84 -8.87 -0.55 15.76
C LEU A 84 -8.82 -0.96 14.29
N ILE A 85 -9.55 -1.99 13.92
CA ILE A 85 -9.77 -2.42 12.54
C ILE A 85 -11.23 -2.19 12.20
N ILE A 86 -11.51 -1.41 11.15
CA ILE A 86 -12.87 -1.25 10.64
C ILE A 86 -12.93 -1.94 9.27
N ALA A 87 -13.80 -2.94 9.16
CA ALA A 87 -13.84 -3.85 8.03
C ALA A 87 -15.23 -3.89 7.39
N ASN A 88 -15.32 -3.53 6.12
CA ASN A 88 -16.53 -3.64 5.30
C ASN A 88 -16.34 -4.61 4.10
N GLY A 89 -15.38 -5.54 4.21
CA GLY A 89 -15.15 -6.55 3.20
C GLY A 89 -14.05 -7.54 3.57
N ALA A 90 -13.65 -8.36 2.60
CA ALA A 90 -12.72 -9.46 2.81
C ALA A 90 -11.31 -9.00 3.22
N TYR A 91 -10.85 -7.86 2.71
CA TYR A 91 -9.50 -7.38 3.00
C TYR A 91 -9.39 -6.77 4.40
N GLY A 92 -10.43 -6.06 4.86
CA GLY A 92 -10.52 -5.64 6.25
C GLY A 92 -10.58 -6.82 7.22
N LYS A 93 -11.37 -7.87 6.91
CA LYS A 93 -11.40 -9.12 7.69
C LYS A 93 -10.05 -9.84 7.73
N ARG A 94 -9.26 -9.75 6.64
CA ARG A 94 -7.90 -10.29 6.57
C ARG A 94 -6.94 -9.59 7.53
N MET A 95 -7.07 -8.28 7.72
CA MET A 95 -6.30 -7.55 8.74
C MET A 95 -6.55 -8.10 10.14
N ALA A 96 -7.82 -8.41 10.45
CA ALA A 96 -8.18 -9.03 11.74
C ALA A 96 -7.55 -10.43 11.86
N ALA A 97 -7.58 -11.26 10.82
CA ALA A 97 -6.93 -12.57 10.82
C ALA A 97 -5.40 -12.46 11.04
N ILE A 98 -4.75 -11.45 10.48
CA ILE A 98 -3.33 -11.15 10.74
C ILE A 98 -3.13 -10.74 12.20
N ALA A 99 -4.01 -9.88 12.73
CA ALA A 99 -3.95 -9.45 14.13
C ALA A 99 -4.11 -10.63 15.10
N ASP A 100 -5.02 -11.57 14.82
CA ASP A 100 -5.17 -12.82 15.57
C ASP A 100 -3.90 -13.66 15.52
N TYR A 101 -3.32 -13.85 14.31
CA TYR A 101 -2.12 -14.66 14.15
C TYR A 101 -0.93 -14.10 14.94
N TYR A 102 -0.77 -12.79 14.95
CA TYR A 102 0.27 -12.08 15.71
C TYR A 102 -0.09 -11.80 17.17
N LYS A 103 -1.31 -12.17 17.62
CA LYS A 103 -1.82 -11.92 18.97
C LYS A 103 -1.73 -10.44 19.34
N LEU A 104 -2.14 -9.56 18.41
CA LEU A 104 -2.24 -8.13 18.67
C LEU A 104 -3.43 -7.87 19.59
N ASP A 105 -3.34 -6.85 20.45
CA ASP A 105 -4.53 -6.29 21.10
C ASP A 105 -5.28 -5.45 20.08
N TYR A 106 -6.48 -5.91 19.68
CA TYR A 106 -7.27 -5.20 18.68
C TYR A 106 -8.76 -5.28 18.93
N VAL A 107 -9.46 -4.33 18.37
CA VAL A 107 -10.92 -4.28 18.26
C VAL A 107 -11.28 -4.30 16.78
N MET A 108 -12.22 -5.14 16.37
CA MET A 108 -12.77 -5.13 15.02
C MET A 108 -14.21 -4.63 15.03
N VAL A 109 -14.47 -3.57 14.27
CA VAL A 109 -15.82 -3.15 13.89
C VAL A 109 -16.12 -3.71 12.50
N ALA A 110 -16.99 -4.73 12.47
CA ALA A 110 -17.40 -5.39 11.23
C ALA A 110 -18.68 -4.75 10.69
N LEU A 111 -18.62 -4.25 9.47
CA LEU A 111 -19.76 -3.71 8.72
C LEU A 111 -20.22 -4.71 7.67
N LYS A 112 -21.40 -4.45 7.09
CA LYS A 112 -21.86 -5.18 5.89
C LYS A 112 -21.01 -4.80 4.70
N GLU A 113 -20.87 -5.71 3.74
CA GLU A 113 -20.08 -5.49 2.52
C GLU A 113 -20.63 -4.38 1.61
N THR A 114 -21.84 -3.92 1.86
CA THR A 114 -22.51 -2.81 1.15
C THR A 114 -22.51 -1.50 1.94
N GLU A 115 -21.82 -1.45 3.09
CA GLU A 115 -21.84 -0.33 4.03
C GLU A 115 -20.48 0.40 4.00
N LEU A 116 -20.51 1.72 3.86
CA LEU A 116 -19.31 2.54 3.90
C LEU A 116 -18.83 2.73 5.35
N ILE A 117 -17.52 2.83 5.52
CA ILE A 117 -16.90 3.25 6.78
C ILE A 117 -17.07 4.78 6.89
N THR A 118 -18.09 5.23 7.62
CA THR A 118 -18.36 6.66 7.77
C THR A 118 -17.58 7.27 8.94
N PRO A 119 -17.37 8.62 8.96
CA PRO A 119 -16.80 9.30 10.12
C PRO A 119 -17.51 9.00 11.43
N ALA A 120 -18.85 8.91 11.42
CA ALA A 120 -19.64 8.60 12.60
C ALA A 120 -19.33 7.21 13.19
N ILE A 121 -19.14 6.21 12.33
CA ILE A 121 -18.74 4.85 12.76
C ILE A 121 -17.35 4.87 13.41
N VAL A 122 -16.41 5.61 12.83
CA VAL A 122 -15.04 5.75 13.38
C VAL A 122 -15.10 6.44 14.75
N GLU A 123 -15.85 7.53 14.85
CA GLU A 123 -15.98 8.29 16.11
C GLU A 123 -16.65 7.49 17.21
N GLU A 124 -17.73 6.77 16.90
CA GLU A 124 -18.41 5.87 17.83
C GLU A 124 -17.49 4.73 18.29
N ALA A 125 -16.74 4.10 17.37
CA ALA A 125 -15.78 3.05 17.69
C ALA A 125 -14.69 3.56 18.66
N LEU A 126 -14.12 4.73 18.39
CA LEU A 126 -13.11 5.34 19.25
C LEU A 126 -13.66 5.72 20.65
N LYS A 127 -14.91 6.15 20.72
CA LYS A 127 -15.58 6.47 21.98
C LYS A 127 -15.86 5.22 22.81
N ASN A 128 -16.31 4.14 22.17
CA ASN A 128 -16.70 2.90 22.84
C ASN A 128 -15.48 2.06 23.24
N HIS A 129 -14.30 2.30 22.63
CA HIS A 129 -13.08 1.55 22.86
C HIS A 129 -11.92 2.50 23.23
N PRO A 130 -11.84 2.94 24.49
CA PRO A 130 -10.76 3.82 24.95
C PRO A 130 -9.40 3.12 24.84
N GLY A 131 -8.34 3.91 24.65
CA GLY A 131 -6.96 3.41 24.55
C GLY A 131 -6.54 2.96 23.16
N ILE A 132 -7.37 3.15 22.14
CA ILE A 132 -6.95 2.94 20.74
C ILE A 132 -5.80 3.87 20.39
N SER A 133 -4.69 3.29 19.95
CA SER A 133 -3.48 3.99 19.52
C SER A 133 -3.24 3.89 18.02
N HIS A 134 -3.87 2.90 17.36
CA HIS A 134 -3.73 2.64 15.92
C HIS A 134 -5.09 2.42 15.27
N LEU A 135 -5.27 2.91 14.05
CA LEU A 135 -6.41 2.61 13.19
C LEU A 135 -5.90 1.97 11.89
N SER A 136 -6.56 0.90 11.46
CA SER A 136 -6.34 0.32 10.12
C SER A 136 -7.66 0.10 9.40
N LEU A 137 -7.70 0.45 8.12
CA LEU A 137 -8.83 0.21 7.22
C LEU A 137 -8.38 0.08 5.76
N VAL A 138 -9.26 -0.43 4.92
CA VAL A 138 -9.07 -0.51 3.47
C VAL A 138 -9.66 0.75 2.82
N HIS A 139 -8.89 1.45 1.97
CA HIS A 139 -9.41 2.59 1.22
C HIS A 139 -10.41 2.17 0.14
N SER A 140 -10.04 1.20 -0.71
CA SER A 140 -10.93 0.65 -1.73
C SER A 140 -11.09 -0.85 -1.53
N GLU A 141 -12.24 -1.29 -1.03
CA GLU A 141 -12.52 -2.71 -0.82
C GLU A 141 -12.74 -3.40 -2.17
N THR A 142 -11.77 -4.20 -2.56
CA THR A 142 -11.69 -4.80 -3.89
C THR A 142 -12.86 -5.76 -4.19
N THR A 143 -13.37 -6.45 -3.17
CA THR A 143 -14.44 -7.44 -3.32
C THR A 143 -15.79 -6.82 -3.68
N THR A 144 -16.01 -5.57 -3.28
CA THR A 144 -17.28 -4.86 -3.47
C THR A 144 -17.16 -3.64 -4.37
N GLY A 145 -15.94 -3.10 -4.54
CA GLY A 145 -15.68 -1.85 -5.25
C GLY A 145 -16.03 -0.61 -4.43
N LEU A 146 -16.34 -0.74 -3.13
CA LEU A 146 -16.60 0.39 -2.26
C LEU A 146 -15.33 1.20 -2.01
N LEU A 147 -15.44 2.52 -2.17
CA LEU A 147 -14.40 3.48 -1.82
C LEU A 147 -14.76 4.14 -0.49
N ASN A 148 -13.99 3.85 0.54
CA ASN A 148 -14.21 4.43 1.87
C ASN A 148 -13.71 5.89 1.92
N PRO A 149 -14.45 6.81 2.56
CA PRO A 149 -14.19 8.25 2.55
C PRO A 149 -13.05 8.62 3.51
N ILE A 150 -11.81 8.35 3.11
CA ILE A 150 -10.62 8.59 3.96
C ILE A 150 -10.39 10.07 4.25
N GLU A 151 -10.85 10.97 3.39
CA GLU A 151 -10.79 12.42 3.60
C GLU A 151 -11.60 12.85 4.82
N GLU A 152 -12.83 12.37 4.92
CA GLU A 152 -13.72 12.68 6.04
C GLU A 152 -13.28 11.95 7.33
N ILE A 153 -12.73 10.75 7.21
CA ILE A 153 -12.17 9.99 8.34
C ILE A 153 -10.94 10.71 8.90
N ALA A 154 -10.11 11.33 8.05
CA ALA A 154 -8.96 12.11 8.47
C ALA A 154 -9.34 13.23 9.46
N GLU A 155 -10.49 13.89 9.25
CA GLU A 155 -10.96 14.94 10.14
C GLU A 155 -11.27 14.40 11.55
N VAL A 156 -11.81 13.19 11.64
CA VAL A 156 -12.05 12.51 12.93
C VAL A 156 -10.74 12.20 13.65
N LEU A 157 -9.69 11.81 12.91
CA LEU A 157 -8.41 11.40 13.50
C LEU A 157 -7.51 12.58 13.89
N ARG A 158 -7.77 13.74 13.33
CA ARG A 158 -6.92 14.94 13.51
C ARG A 158 -6.72 15.28 14.98
N GLY A 159 -5.44 15.38 15.39
CA GLY A 159 -5.05 15.76 16.76
C GLY A 159 -5.24 14.66 17.82
N ARG A 160 -5.70 13.46 17.46
CA ARG A 160 -5.92 12.36 18.42
C ARG A 160 -4.67 11.52 18.70
N GLY A 161 -3.57 11.73 17.95
CA GLY A 161 -2.33 10.98 18.15
C GLY A 161 -2.40 9.51 17.72
N ILE A 162 -3.46 9.12 17.01
CA ILE A 162 -3.67 7.75 16.51
C ILE A 162 -2.79 7.54 15.29
N THR A 163 -2.00 6.46 15.27
CA THR A 163 -1.24 6.05 14.10
C THR A 163 -2.18 5.43 13.07
N TRP A 164 -2.16 5.96 11.85
CA TRP A 164 -3.09 5.56 10.81
C TRP A 164 -2.42 4.72 9.71
N ILE A 165 -2.92 3.49 9.55
CA ILE A 165 -2.46 2.52 8.55
C ILE A 165 -3.58 2.35 7.52
N VAL A 166 -3.30 2.64 6.25
CA VAL A 166 -4.27 2.52 5.16
C VAL A 166 -3.81 1.45 4.16
N ASP A 167 -4.65 0.45 3.97
CA ASP A 167 -4.52 -0.45 2.82
C ASP A 167 -5.09 0.26 1.58
N ALA A 168 -4.22 0.75 0.72
CA ALA A 168 -4.55 1.38 -0.55
C ALA A 168 -4.22 0.47 -1.74
N MET A 169 -4.35 -0.84 -1.56
CA MET A 169 -3.95 -1.84 -2.54
C MET A 169 -4.60 -1.61 -3.90
N SER A 170 -5.89 -1.36 -3.92
CA SER A 170 -6.67 -1.20 -5.15
C SER A 170 -6.90 0.26 -5.56
N SER A 171 -6.35 1.23 -4.83
CA SER A 171 -6.55 2.66 -5.07
C SER A 171 -5.27 3.43 -5.38
N PHE A 172 -4.15 3.12 -4.72
CA PHE A 172 -2.90 3.85 -4.93
C PHE A 172 -2.40 3.73 -6.37
N GLY A 173 -2.09 4.85 -6.97
CA GLY A 173 -1.68 4.96 -8.38
C GLY A 173 -2.83 5.09 -9.36
N GLY A 174 -4.08 4.91 -8.92
CA GLY A 174 -5.29 5.05 -9.72
C GLY A 174 -6.27 6.09 -9.19
N ILE A 175 -6.18 6.43 -7.91
CA ILE A 175 -6.97 7.46 -7.24
C ILE A 175 -6.00 8.38 -6.52
N PRO A 176 -6.13 9.72 -6.63
CA PRO A 176 -5.32 10.66 -5.86
C PRO A 176 -5.51 10.47 -4.36
N ILE A 177 -4.41 10.40 -3.61
CA ILE A 177 -4.40 10.31 -2.14
C ILE A 177 -3.34 11.27 -1.63
N ASP A 178 -3.74 12.33 -0.95
CA ASP A 178 -2.81 13.24 -0.28
C ASP A 178 -2.51 12.72 1.13
N MET A 179 -1.57 11.78 1.20
CA MET A 179 -1.19 11.09 2.44
C MET A 179 -0.80 12.06 3.56
N LYS A 180 -0.07 13.15 3.23
CA LYS A 180 0.38 14.15 4.19
C LYS A 180 -0.78 14.96 4.75
N LYS A 181 -1.65 15.49 3.89
CA LYS A 181 -2.84 16.25 4.28
C LYS A 181 -3.79 15.44 5.15
N LEU A 182 -3.94 14.16 4.81
CA LEU A 182 -4.82 13.24 5.54
C LEU A 182 -4.20 12.75 6.86
N GLY A 183 -2.90 12.89 7.05
CA GLY A 183 -2.21 12.39 8.25
C GLY A 183 -2.07 10.88 8.27
N ILE A 184 -1.99 10.25 7.09
CA ILE A 184 -1.74 8.81 6.99
C ILE A 184 -0.27 8.54 7.30
N ASP A 185 0.00 7.68 8.29
CA ASP A 185 1.35 7.34 8.71
C ASP A 185 1.96 6.21 7.88
N PHE A 186 1.15 5.22 7.51
CA PHE A 186 1.54 4.08 6.68
C PHE A 186 0.49 3.81 5.61
N LEU A 187 0.91 3.78 4.37
CA LEU A 187 0.08 3.41 3.23
C LEU A 187 0.69 2.19 2.54
N VAL A 188 -0.10 1.14 2.38
CA VAL A 188 0.36 -0.13 1.80
C VAL A 188 -0.25 -0.33 0.41
N SER A 189 0.60 -0.69 -0.56
CA SER A 189 0.15 -1.06 -1.90
C SER A 189 1.07 -2.10 -2.53
N SER A 190 0.78 -2.54 -3.75
CA SER A 190 1.57 -3.58 -4.44
C SER A 190 1.79 -3.28 -5.92
N ALA A 191 2.80 -3.93 -6.48
CA ALA A 191 3.26 -3.67 -7.84
C ALA A 191 2.19 -3.95 -8.93
N ASN A 192 1.29 -4.91 -8.70
CA ASN A 192 0.40 -5.46 -9.72
C ASN A 192 -1.03 -4.87 -9.73
N LYS A 193 -1.21 -3.68 -9.15
CA LYS A 193 -2.51 -2.99 -9.09
C LYS A 193 -2.50 -1.77 -10.02
N CYS A 194 -2.96 -0.61 -9.56
CA CYS A 194 -3.12 0.56 -10.42
C CYS A 194 -1.83 1.11 -11.03
N ILE A 195 -0.64 0.78 -10.50
CA ILE A 195 0.65 1.09 -11.16
C ILE A 195 0.86 0.23 -12.42
N GLN A 196 0.17 -0.92 -12.54
CA GLN A 196 0.19 -1.81 -13.70
C GLN A 196 1.52 -2.56 -13.93
N GLY A 197 2.23 -2.86 -12.85
CA GLY A 197 3.34 -3.80 -12.85
C GLY A 197 2.87 -5.26 -12.73
N VAL A 198 3.81 -6.18 -12.55
CA VAL A 198 3.53 -7.61 -12.36
C VAL A 198 3.53 -7.97 -10.87
N PRO A 199 2.85 -9.08 -10.47
CA PRO A 199 2.88 -9.54 -9.07
C PRO A 199 4.28 -9.96 -8.63
N GLY A 200 4.63 -9.76 -7.36
CA GLY A 200 5.86 -10.29 -6.77
C GLY A 200 6.48 -9.43 -5.69
N PHE A 201 6.10 -8.15 -5.57
CA PHE A 201 6.45 -7.35 -4.41
C PHE A 201 5.36 -6.34 -4.03
N THR A 202 5.43 -5.91 -2.79
CA THR A 202 4.59 -4.90 -2.16
C THR A 202 5.46 -3.74 -1.69
N PHE A 203 4.87 -2.59 -1.45
CA PHE A 203 5.58 -1.45 -0.90
C PHE A 203 4.74 -0.73 0.16
N VAL A 204 5.45 -0.10 1.08
CA VAL A 204 4.87 0.70 2.16
C VAL A 204 5.44 2.11 2.04
N LEU A 205 4.57 3.10 1.86
CA LEU A 205 4.91 4.50 2.07
C LEU A 205 4.75 4.78 3.56
N ALA A 206 5.79 5.27 4.21
CA ALA A 206 5.81 5.42 5.66
C ALA A 206 6.30 6.79 6.09
N SER A 207 5.65 7.39 7.09
CA SER A 207 6.22 8.49 7.84
C SER A 207 7.54 8.04 8.47
N ARG A 208 8.63 8.77 8.22
CA ARG A 208 9.95 8.45 8.81
C ARG A 208 9.91 8.48 10.33
N GLU A 209 9.22 9.45 10.91
CA GLU A 209 9.04 9.57 12.37
C GLU A 209 8.41 8.31 12.95
N LYS A 210 7.35 7.82 12.34
CA LYS A 210 6.63 6.62 12.82
C LYS A 210 7.42 5.34 12.54
N LEU A 211 8.06 5.24 11.38
CA LEU A 211 8.89 4.08 11.02
C LEU A 211 10.09 3.92 11.97
N LEU A 212 10.74 5.01 12.39
CA LEU A 212 11.82 4.95 13.38
C LEU A 212 11.39 4.35 14.73
N LYS A 213 10.11 4.51 15.10
CA LYS A 213 9.54 3.92 16.32
C LYS A 213 9.25 2.42 16.21
N CYS A 214 9.36 1.85 15.00
CA CYS A 214 9.14 0.42 14.72
C CYS A 214 10.38 -0.45 14.96
N LYS A 215 11.54 0.13 15.30
CA LYS A 215 12.77 -0.63 15.53
C LYS A 215 12.59 -1.68 16.62
N GLY A 216 12.82 -2.96 16.25
CA GLY A 216 12.73 -4.09 17.19
C GLY A 216 11.30 -4.49 17.59
N VAL A 217 10.27 -3.98 16.89
CA VAL A 217 8.86 -4.31 17.14
C VAL A 217 8.41 -5.52 16.33
N ALA A 218 8.99 -5.72 15.14
CA ALA A 218 8.55 -6.74 14.19
C ALA A 218 8.46 -8.16 14.79
N ARG A 219 7.37 -8.86 14.48
CA ARG A 219 7.10 -10.23 14.90
C ARG A 219 7.59 -11.29 13.91
N SER A 220 8.17 -10.86 12.81
CA SER A 220 8.72 -11.70 11.75
C SER A 220 10.09 -11.19 11.35
N LEU A 221 11.05 -12.11 11.14
CA LEU A 221 12.38 -11.77 10.66
C LEU A 221 12.34 -11.18 9.24
N SER A 222 11.59 -11.81 8.34
CA SER A 222 11.55 -11.45 6.92
C SER A 222 10.56 -10.32 6.60
N LEU A 223 9.57 -10.09 7.47
CA LEU A 223 8.55 -9.05 7.31
C LEU A 223 8.80 -7.85 8.23
N ASP A 224 10.03 -7.60 8.62
CA ASP A 224 10.44 -6.43 9.41
C ASP A 224 10.66 -5.23 8.49
N ILE A 225 9.65 -4.34 8.42
CA ILE A 225 9.70 -3.14 7.56
C ILE A 225 10.81 -2.16 7.98
N TYR A 226 11.12 -2.09 9.29
CA TYR A 226 12.20 -1.22 9.76
C TYR A 226 13.56 -1.73 9.32
N ALA A 227 13.85 -3.01 9.55
CA ALA A 227 15.13 -3.59 9.17
C ALA A 227 15.32 -3.64 7.64
N GLN A 228 14.24 -3.86 6.88
CA GLN A 228 14.27 -3.76 5.41
C GLN A 228 14.60 -2.34 4.96
N TRP A 229 13.94 -1.34 5.55
CA TRP A 229 14.22 0.07 5.29
C TRP A 229 15.66 0.45 5.65
N GLU A 230 16.12 0.07 6.83
CA GLU A 230 17.48 0.37 7.31
C GLU A 230 18.55 -0.18 6.36
N GLU A 231 18.38 -1.41 5.86
CA GLU A 231 19.28 -1.99 4.87
C GLU A 231 19.22 -1.22 3.53
N MET A 232 18.05 -0.84 3.07
CA MET A 232 17.90 -0.05 1.84
C MET A 232 18.54 1.34 1.94
N GLU A 233 18.47 1.99 3.10
CA GLU A 233 19.14 3.27 3.33
C GLU A 233 20.68 3.11 3.35
N LYS A 234 21.20 2.17 4.12
CA LYS A 234 22.64 1.92 4.27
C LYS A 234 23.27 1.36 2.98
N GLY A 235 22.56 0.49 2.31
CA GLY A 235 23.01 -0.22 1.12
C GLY A 235 22.59 0.42 -0.19
N HIS A 236 22.16 1.69 -0.20
CA HIS A 236 21.78 2.44 -1.40
C HIS A 236 20.78 1.68 -2.30
N GLY A 237 19.71 1.17 -1.70
CA GLY A 237 18.66 0.41 -2.39
C GLY A 237 18.80 -1.11 -2.27
N LYS A 238 19.85 -1.61 -1.63
CA LYS A 238 20.03 -3.04 -1.43
C LYS A 238 18.92 -3.62 -0.56
N TRP A 239 18.35 -4.72 -1.01
CA TRP A 239 17.37 -5.46 -0.23
C TRP A 239 18.05 -6.28 0.86
N ARG A 240 17.38 -6.44 1.99
CA ARG A 240 17.87 -7.24 3.11
C ARG A 240 18.06 -8.72 2.74
N PHE A 241 17.16 -9.24 1.91
CA PHE A 241 17.19 -10.59 1.35
C PHE A 241 17.10 -10.53 -0.18
N THR A 242 17.07 -11.68 -0.86
CA THR A 242 17.03 -11.75 -2.31
C THR A 242 15.87 -10.94 -2.89
N SER A 243 16.19 -10.01 -3.77
CA SER A 243 15.21 -9.18 -4.47
C SER A 243 14.58 -9.93 -5.65
N PRO A 244 13.28 -9.75 -5.93
CA PRO A 244 12.63 -10.28 -7.13
C PRO A 244 12.97 -9.40 -8.35
N THR A 245 14.21 -9.50 -8.86
CA THR A 245 14.81 -8.53 -9.81
C THR A 245 13.97 -8.27 -11.05
N HIS A 246 13.44 -9.32 -11.69
CA HIS A 246 12.60 -9.21 -12.89
C HIS A 246 11.31 -8.43 -12.62
N VAL A 247 10.65 -8.69 -11.50
CA VAL A 247 9.42 -8.01 -11.08
C VAL A 247 9.69 -6.54 -10.77
N VAL A 248 10.80 -6.25 -10.09
CA VAL A 248 11.24 -4.89 -9.76
C VAL A 248 11.53 -4.10 -11.05
N ARG A 249 12.17 -4.74 -12.03
CA ARG A 249 12.41 -4.13 -13.35
C ARG A 249 11.13 -3.84 -14.12
N ALA A 250 10.19 -4.80 -14.12
CA ALA A 250 8.87 -4.61 -14.72
C ALA A 250 8.12 -3.44 -14.07
N PHE A 251 8.20 -3.33 -12.75
CA PHE A 251 7.57 -2.24 -12.02
C PHE A 251 8.22 -0.88 -12.32
N PHE A 252 9.53 -0.84 -12.45
CA PHE A 252 10.24 0.38 -12.86
C PHE A 252 9.75 0.87 -14.23
N GLN A 253 9.53 -0.05 -15.18
CA GLN A 253 8.94 0.29 -16.47
C GLN A 253 7.50 0.78 -16.33
N ALA A 254 6.69 0.14 -15.48
CA ALA A 254 5.31 0.56 -15.22
C ALA A 254 5.21 1.97 -14.61
N LEU A 255 6.16 2.35 -13.73
CA LEU A 255 6.25 3.73 -13.21
C LEU A 255 6.57 4.75 -14.32
N LYS A 256 7.46 4.42 -15.25
CA LYS A 256 7.74 5.27 -16.43
C LYS A 256 6.50 5.47 -17.29
N GLU A 257 5.71 4.41 -17.48
CA GLU A 257 4.45 4.49 -18.22
C GLU A 257 3.41 5.33 -17.49
N LEU A 258 3.28 5.20 -16.16
CA LEU A 258 2.42 6.07 -15.36
C LEU A 258 2.81 7.54 -15.51
N LYS A 259 4.11 7.84 -15.48
CA LYS A 259 4.62 9.21 -15.66
C LYS A 259 4.36 9.73 -17.07
N ALA A 260 4.57 8.90 -18.09
CA ALA A 260 4.30 9.24 -19.48
C ALA A 260 2.80 9.45 -19.77
N GLU A 261 1.90 8.76 -19.06
CA GLU A 261 0.45 8.96 -19.11
C GLU A 261 0.01 10.31 -18.52
N GLY A 262 0.85 10.94 -17.71
CA GLY A 262 0.56 12.19 -16.98
C GLY A 262 0.26 11.99 -15.50
N GLY A 263 0.75 10.89 -14.92
CA GLY A 263 0.66 10.59 -13.49
C GLY A 263 -0.70 10.07 -13.03
N ILE A 264 -0.91 10.09 -11.71
CA ILE A 264 -2.14 9.57 -11.08
C ILE A 264 -3.39 10.30 -11.58
N GLU A 265 -3.33 11.62 -11.74
CA GLU A 265 -4.49 12.43 -12.18
C GLU A 265 -4.97 12.01 -13.57
N ALA A 266 -4.06 11.76 -14.51
CA ALA A 266 -4.42 11.32 -15.85
C ALA A 266 -5.00 9.90 -15.83
N ARG A 267 -4.39 9.01 -15.04
CA ARG A 267 -4.88 7.63 -14.83
C ARG A 267 -6.24 7.59 -14.19
N TYR A 268 -6.47 8.41 -13.18
CA TYR A 268 -7.77 8.54 -12.52
C TYR A 268 -8.86 9.00 -13.50
N ARG A 269 -8.59 10.05 -14.29
CA ARG A 269 -9.54 10.49 -15.34
C ARG A 269 -9.86 9.37 -16.34
N ARG A 270 -8.86 8.57 -16.74
CA ARG A 270 -9.09 7.42 -17.63
C ARG A 270 -9.96 6.36 -16.97
N TYR A 271 -9.76 6.06 -15.70
CA TYR A 271 -10.59 5.10 -14.96
C TYR A 271 -12.02 5.60 -14.78
N CYS A 272 -12.22 6.86 -14.44
CA CYS A 272 -13.56 7.47 -14.37
C CYS A 272 -14.28 7.37 -15.73
N ARG A 273 -13.62 7.75 -16.83
CA ARG A 273 -14.19 7.62 -18.17
C ARG A 273 -14.54 6.17 -18.52
N ASN A 274 -13.69 5.21 -18.22
CA ASN A 274 -13.95 3.79 -18.45
C ASN A 274 -15.19 3.32 -17.67
N HIS A 275 -15.32 3.75 -16.42
CA HIS A 275 -16.48 3.45 -15.58
C HIS A 275 -17.76 4.07 -16.17
N GLU A 276 -17.74 5.32 -16.57
CA GLU A 276 -18.87 6.01 -17.21
C GLU A 276 -19.37 5.27 -18.47
N VAL A 277 -18.42 4.89 -19.35
CA VAL A 277 -18.74 4.14 -20.58
C VAL A 277 -19.36 2.77 -20.24
N LEU A 278 -18.79 2.07 -19.26
CA LEU A 278 -19.28 0.76 -18.82
C LEU A 278 -20.70 0.86 -18.26
N VAL A 279 -20.97 1.85 -17.42
CA VAL A 279 -22.31 2.07 -16.82
C VAL A 279 -23.33 2.49 -17.88
N ALA A 280 -22.96 3.37 -18.81
CA ALA A 280 -23.82 3.78 -19.91
C ALA A 280 -24.18 2.60 -20.84
N GLY A 281 -23.20 1.71 -21.11
CA GLY A 281 -23.41 0.53 -21.96
C GLY A 281 -24.27 -0.59 -21.34
N ARG A 282 -24.58 -0.50 -20.04
CA ARG A 282 -25.47 -1.45 -19.33
C ARG A 282 -26.95 -1.05 -19.36
N ARG A 283 -27.26 0.15 -19.84
CA ARG A 283 -28.61 0.65 -20.05
C ARG A 283 -29.09 0.35 -21.46
#